data_89003fca6ede381fd5559a36aecbaaff
#
_entry.id   89003fca6ede381fd5559a36aecbaaff
#
_cell.length_a   1.000
_cell.length_b   1.000
_cell.length_c   1.000
_cell.angle_alpha   90.00
_cell.angle_beta   90.00
_cell.angle_gamma   90.00
#
_symmetry.space_group_name_H-M   'P 1'
#
loop_
_entity.id
_entity.type
_entity.pdbx_description
1 polymer ?
#
loop_
_entity_poly.entity_id
_entity_poly.type
_entity_poly.pdbx_seq_one_letter_code
_entity_poly.pdbx_strand_id
1 'polypeptide(L)'
;MEKIKEKLKSITLKQWHIAIIAIGIIFVSLGAFHSNLWFDESYSVGLARHTFGEIWSIGGHDVHPILYYWILRIVYLITGGSIMAYRIFSVIPIALMIVLGYTHIRKDFGEKTGFIFSFLAAFLPEMAQYAIEIRMYSWAILAVTILAIYAYRLTKEDDTKNWIIFGLASLASIYLHYYGLMAAGLINVFLLIYLIVKKRKKGIIFIVSFGVIQGLAYLPWLVNFATQLSNVSGGFWIGFSFPKTPMELLSSQLAGYVKTSDYTGLLVPTVLALELYAYMIYKTYKYAKAKENLNAFKWSVIVYFSVILAAIVITVLMKTSILYYRYLFVVTGLYIFAVSFILGKEQNKIEIISILSIIAILGVYNNIIMMKDNYDCSNQEPMKYLNESVKEGDTIVYADFGGGSVVAVQFADNQVYFYNKDNWGVEEAYRAFGPNYEVAVTKDFIKNCSNRIWFVDNAYNSVTDEVFEGTGYNKVSEKDFFTKYHDYSYKIILLEK
;
A
#
# COMPACT_ATOMS: atom_id res chain seq x y z
N MET A 1 -2.02 36.64 25.46
CA MET A 1 -1.91 35.19 25.79
C MET A 1 -3.12 34.67 26.55
N GLU A 2 -3.63 35.33 27.57
CA GLU A 2 -4.83 34.90 28.34
C GLU A 2 -6.09 34.74 27.48
N LYS A 3 -6.44 35.73 26.65
CA LYS A 3 -7.58 35.62 25.73
C LYS A 3 -7.50 34.40 24.79
N ILE A 4 -6.30 34.03 24.36
CA ILE A 4 -6.10 32.82 23.51
C ILE A 4 -6.30 31.56 24.35
N LYS A 5 -5.80 31.52 25.60
CA LYS A 5 -6.01 30.39 26.53
C LYS A 5 -7.48 30.21 26.88
N GLU A 6 -8.21 31.30 27.11
CA GLU A 6 -9.67 31.24 27.36
C GLU A 6 -10.44 30.74 26.15
N LYS A 7 -10.10 31.24 24.96
CA LYS A 7 -10.72 30.79 23.70
C LYS A 7 -10.44 29.32 23.40
N LEU A 8 -9.22 28.82 23.69
CA LEU A 8 -8.87 27.42 23.54
C LEU A 8 -9.63 26.53 24.54
N LYS A 9 -9.87 27.01 25.78
CA LYS A 9 -10.68 26.29 26.79
C LYS A 9 -12.15 26.20 26.45
N SER A 10 -12.67 27.10 25.63
CA SER A 10 -14.10 27.10 25.21
C SER A 10 -14.38 26.16 24.03
N ILE A 11 -13.34 25.63 23.37
CA ILE A 11 -13.49 24.72 22.21
C ILE A 11 -13.96 23.34 22.70
N THR A 12 -15.07 22.88 22.16
CA THR A 12 -15.64 21.55 22.46
C THR A 12 -14.82 20.45 21.79
N LEU A 13 -14.88 19.22 22.34
CA LEU A 13 -14.24 18.04 21.70
C LEU A 13 -14.73 17.82 20.26
N LYS A 14 -16.00 18.12 19.98
CA LYS A 14 -16.58 18.06 18.64
C LYS A 14 -15.90 19.03 17.66
N GLN A 15 -15.63 20.26 18.10
CA GLN A 15 -14.92 21.27 17.28
C GLN A 15 -13.46 20.85 17.05
N TRP A 16 -12.79 20.33 18.08
CA TRP A 16 -11.45 19.74 17.93
C TRP A 16 -11.44 18.58 16.95
N HIS A 17 -12.49 17.74 16.97
CA HIS A 17 -12.58 16.61 16.05
C HIS A 17 -12.67 17.08 14.59
N ILE A 18 -13.50 18.08 14.32
CA ILE A 18 -13.61 18.68 12.98
C ILE A 18 -12.27 19.30 12.54
N ALA A 19 -11.59 20.01 13.46
CA ALA A 19 -10.29 20.58 13.17
C ALA A 19 -9.23 19.51 12.85
N ILE A 20 -9.18 18.40 13.60
CA ILE A 20 -8.28 17.28 13.34
C ILE A 20 -8.60 16.61 12.00
N ILE A 21 -9.86 16.49 11.61
CA ILE A 21 -10.21 15.97 10.28
C ILE A 21 -9.63 16.87 9.19
N ALA A 22 -9.86 18.17 9.27
CA ALA A 22 -9.37 19.11 8.26
C ALA A 22 -7.83 19.13 8.19
N ILE A 23 -7.16 19.26 9.35
CA ILE A 23 -5.70 19.25 9.45
C ILE A 23 -5.13 17.91 8.97
N GLY A 24 -5.73 16.79 9.38
CA GLY A 24 -5.30 15.46 9.01
C GLY A 24 -5.40 15.20 7.51
N ILE A 25 -6.49 15.60 6.86
CA ILE A 25 -6.65 15.48 5.41
C ILE A 25 -5.59 16.30 4.68
N ILE A 26 -5.38 17.56 5.09
CA ILE A 26 -4.31 18.39 4.52
C ILE A 26 -2.95 17.70 4.71
N PHE A 27 -2.65 17.23 5.92
CA PHE A 27 -1.38 16.62 6.27
C PHE A 27 -1.05 15.40 5.41
N VAL A 28 -1.98 14.46 5.24
CA VAL A 28 -1.76 13.25 4.42
C VAL A 28 -1.74 13.56 2.92
N SER A 29 -2.24 14.73 2.50
CA SER A 29 -2.26 15.15 1.10
C SER A 29 -0.98 15.87 0.68
N LEU A 30 -0.16 16.36 1.62
CA LEU A 30 1.00 17.21 1.31
C LEU A 30 1.99 16.56 0.34
N GLY A 31 2.15 15.24 0.41
CA GLY A 31 3.03 14.49 -0.50
C GLY A 31 2.45 14.21 -1.88
N ALA A 32 1.19 14.54 -2.18
CA ALA A 32 0.52 14.12 -3.42
C ALA A 32 0.89 14.95 -4.66
N PHE A 33 1.59 16.08 -4.52
CA PHE A 33 1.79 17.06 -5.60
C PHE A 33 3.15 16.95 -6.27
N HIS A 34 3.68 15.73 -6.42
CA HIS A 34 4.91 15.43 -7.16
C HIS A 34 4.65 14.42 -8.29
N SER A 35 5.52 14.43 -9.30
CA SER A 35 5.44 13.55 -10.48
C SER A 35 6.39 12.36 -10.44
N ASN A 36 7.27 12.27 -9.45
CA ASN A 36 8.21 11.16 -9.33
C ASN A 36 7.48 9.84 -9.14
N LEU A 37 7.94 8.81 -9.83
CA LEU A 37 7.42 7.44 -9.73
C LEU A 37 8.53 6.51 -9.26
N TRP A 38 8.14 5.43 -8.62
CA TRP A 38 9.01 4.29 -8.38
C TRP A 38 8.43 3.02 -9.04
N PHE A 39 9.15 1.91 -9.00
CA PHE A 39 8.84 0.71 -9.77
C PHE A 39 7.38 0.25 -9.67
N ASP A 40 6.86 0.05 -8.44
CA ASP A 40 5.49 -0.42 -8.26
C ASP A 40 4.43 0.62 -8.72
N GLU A 41 4.71 1.91 -8.57
CA GLU A 41 3.83 2.96 -9.09
C GLU A 41 3.86 3.02 -10.62
N SER A 42 5.05 2.85 -11.20
CA SER A 42 5.22 2.77 -12.66
C SER A 42 4.44 1.59 -13.26
N TYR A 43 4.46 0.43 -12.57
CA TYR A 43 3.61 -0.70 -12.94
C TYR A 43 2.12 -0.32 -12.93
N SER A 44 1.65 0.32 -11.86
CA SER A 44 0.24 0.72 -11.73
C SER A 44 -0.18 1.73 -12.80
N VAL A 45 0.66 2.74 -13.05
CA VAL A 45 0.43 3.80 -14.05
C VAL A 45 0.45 3.23 -15.47
N GLY A 46 1.40 2.37 -15.77
CA GLY A 46 1.50 1.71 -17.07
C GLY A 46 0.28 0.80 -17.31
N LEU A 47 -0.05 -0.06 -16.36
CA LEU A 47 -1.17 -0.98 -16.46
C LEU A 47 -2.52 -0.24 -16.65
N ALA A 48 -2.69 0.94 -16.02
CA ALA A 48 -3.90 1.75 -16.19
C ALA A 48 -4.12 2.26 -17.63
N ARG A 49 -3.12 2.22 -18.50
CA ARG A 49 -3.23 2.60 -19.94
C ARG A 49 -3.85 1.51 -20.80
N HIS A 50 -3.80 0.27 -20.34
CA HIS A 50 -4.35 -0.89 -21.05
C HIS A 50 -5.88 -0.97 -20.95
N THR A 51 -6.51 -1.76 -21.83
CA THR A 51 -7.94 -2.08 -21.76
C THR A 51 -8.27 -2.92 -20.54
N PHE A 52 -9.53 -2.97 -20.11
CA PHE A 52 -9.94 -3.80 -18.97
C PHE A 52 -9.62 -5.29 -19.15
N GLY A 53 -9.69 -5.81 -20.40
CA GLY A 53 -9.35 -7.20 -20.71
C GLY A 53 -7.83 -7.45 -20.61
N GLU A 54 -7.01 -6.55 -21.14
CA GLU A 54 -5.56 -6.63 -21.02
C GLU A 54 -5.10 -6.49 -19.56
N ILE A 55 -5.71 -5.56 -18.79
CA ILE A 55 -5.45 -5.45 -17.35
C ILE A 55 -5.72 -6.77 -16.64
N TRP A 56 -6.82 -7.47 -17.01
CA TRP A 56 -7.14 -8.79 -16.46
C TRP A 56 -6.07 -9.82 -16.80
N SER A 57 -5.64 -9.88 -18.05
CA SER A 57 -4.62 -10.84 -18.51
C SER A 57 -3.25 -10.54 -17.90
N ILE A 58 -2.76 -9.30 -18.05
CA ILE A 58 -1.44 -8.87 -17.55
C ILE A 58 -1.39 -8.96 -16.01
N GLY A 59 -2.40 -8.41 -15.33
CA GLY A 59 -2.51 -8.44 -13.88
C GLY A 59 -2.64 -9.86 -13.31
N GLY A 60 -3.09 -10.83 -14.10
CA GLY A 60 -3.10 -12.25 -13.73
C GLY A 60 -1.69 -12.83 -13.49
N HIS A 61 -0.65 -12.23 -14.05
CA HIS A 61 0.75 -12.62 -13.90
C HIS A 61 1.51 -11.80 -12.83
N ASP A 62 0.87 -10.77 -12.25
CA ASP A 62 1.38 -10.01 -11.10
C ASP A 62 1.20 -10.81 -9.79
N VAL A 63 1.34 -10.16 -8.65
CA VAL A 63 1.18 -10.76 -7.30
C VAL A 63 0.04 -10.12 -6.51
N HIS A 64 -0.83 -9.36 -7.17
CA HIS A 64 -1.95 -8.65 -6.55
C HIS A 64 -3.27 -8.88 -7.30
N PRO A 65 -4.43 -8.80 -6.60
CA PRO A 65 -5.74 -8.81 -7.25
C PRO A 65 -6.01 -7.57 -8.10
N ILE A 66 -7.08 -7.63 -8.91
CA ILE A 66 -7.28 -6.76 -10.08
C ILE A 66 -8.04 -5.45 -9.84
N LEU A 67 -8.86 -5.35 -8.77
CA LEU A 67 -9.86 -4.28 -8.62
C LEU A 67 -9.24 -2.88 -8.64
N TYR A 68 -8.10 -2.69 -7.97
CA TYR A 68 -7.42 -1.40 -7.94
C TYR A 68 -7.05 -0.91 -9.35
N TYR A 69 -6.49 -1.77 -10.18
CA TYR A 69 -6.05 -1.43 -11.52
C TYR A 69 -7.22 -1.12 -12.46
N TRP A 70 -8.35 -1.82 -12.32
CA TRP A 70 -9.57 -1.48 -13.03
C TRP A 70 -10.11 -0.09 -12.68
N ILE A 71 -10.12 0.24 -11.39
CA ILE A 71 -10.56 1.59 -10.97
C ILE A 71 -9.55 2.64 -11.43
N LEU A 72 -8.25 2.33 -11.37
CA LEU A 72 -7.20 3.25 -11.85
C LEU A 72 -7.32 3.50 -13.36
N ARG A 73 -7.75 2.50 -14.16
CA ARG A 73 -8.09 2.67 -15.57
C ARG A 73 -9.24 3.69 -15.75
N ILE A 74 -10.26 3.67 -14.91
CA ILE A 74 -11.32 4.67 -14.94
C ILE A 74 -10.77 6.07 -14.67
N VAL A 75 -9.88 6.20 -13.68
CA VAL A 75 -9.18 7.47 -13.39
C VAL A 75 -8.37 7.92 -14.60
N TYR A 76 -7.66 7.00 -15.28
CA TYR A 76 -6.93 7.31 -16.52
C TYR A 76 -7.86 7.87 -17.60
N LEU A 77 -8.99 7.22 -17.86
CA LEU A 77 -9.96 7.63 -18.88
C LEU A 77 -10.55 9.02 -18.62
N ILE A 78 -10.65 9.42 -17.34
CA ILE A 78 -11.19 10.73 -16.96
C ILE A 78 -10.11 11.83 -17.01
N THR A 79 -8.85 11.50 -16.65
CA THR A 79 -7.81 12.49 -16.38
C THR A 79 -6.68 12.51 -17.41
N GLY A 80 -6.69 11.59 -18.39
CA GLY A 80 -5.62 11.45 -19.38
C GLY A 80 -4.29 10.96 -18.79
N GLY A 81 -4.30 10.31 -17.60
CA GLY A 81 -3.09 9.72 -17.01
C GLY A 81 -2.27 10.67 -16.14
N SER A 82 -2.90 11.70 -15.58
CA SER A 82 -2.24 12.62 -14.64
C SER A 82 -1.75 11.90 -13.38
N ILE A 83 -0.45 11.91 -13.11
CA ILE A 83 0.17 11.33 -11.90
C ILE A 83 -0.43 11.94 -10.62
N MET A 84 -0.64 13.25 -10.62
CA MET A 84 -1.29 13.93 -9.50
C MET A 84 -2.72 13.41 -9.27
N ALA A 85 -3.48 13.15 -10.32
CA ALA A 85 -4.83 12.61 -10.20
C ALA A 85 -4.82 11.20 -9.58
N TYR A 86 -3.86 10.34 -9.95
CA TYR A 86 -3.68 9.03 -9.34
C TYR A 86 -3.30 9.12 -7.86
N ARG A 87 -2.43 10.07 -7.48
CA ARG A 87 -2.08 10.31 -6.07
C ARG A 87 -3.27 10.82 -5.27
N ILE A 88 -4.02 11.79 -5.79
CA ILE A 88 -5.26 12.27 -5.14
C ILE A 88 -6.26 11.13 -4.98
N PHE A 89 -6.40 10.26 -5.99
CA PHE A 89 -7.23 9.07 -5.90
C PHE A 89 -6.79 8.13 -4.76
N SER A 90 -5.50 8.01 -4.50
CA SER A 90 -4.96 7.24 -3.37
C SER A 90 -5.13 7.94 -2.02
N VAL A 91 -5.20 9.29 -1.99
CA VAL A 91 -5.48 10.08 -0.76
C VAL A 91 -6.92 9.91 -0.28
N ILE A 92 -7.88 9.77 -1.20
CA ILE A 92 -9.31 9.71 -0.88
C ILE A 92 -9.63 8.67 0.22
N PRO A 93 -9.19 7.39 0.14
CA PRO A 93 -9.53 6.41 1.16
C PRO A 93 -8.93 6.72 2.53
N ILE A 94 -7.75 7.33 2.62
CA ILE A 94 -7.19 7.76 3.90
C ILE A 94 -7.97 8.95 4.47
N ALA A 95 -8.38 9.90 3.64
CA ALA A 95 -9.27 10.98 4.06
C ALA A 95 -10.61 10.42 4.59
N LEU A 96 -11.17 9.41 3.91
CA LEU A 96 -12.36 8.70 4.39
C LEU A 96 -12.13 7.95 5.71
N MET A 97 -10.95 7.32 5.89
CA MET A 97 -10.56 6.71 7.18
C MET A 97 -10.59 7.74 8.32
N ILE A 98 -10.02 8.93 8.10
CA ILE A 98 -10.05 10.03 9.09
C ILE A 98 -11.50 10.42 9.41
N VAL A 99 -12.37 10.52 8.39
CA VAL A 99 -13.80 10.86 8.53
C VAL A 99 -14.58 9.74 9.22
N LEU A 100 -14.21 8.45 9.05
CA LEU A 100 -14.87 7.32 9.74
C LEU A 100 -14.82 7.48 11.26
N GLY A 101 -13.76 8.06 11.81
CA GLY A 101 -13.67 8.37 13.24
C GLY A 101 -14.84 9.21 13.73
N TYR A 102 -15.24 10.22 12.97
CA TYR A 102 -16.36 11.10 13.31
C TYR A 102 -17.74 10.49 13.01
N THR A 103 -17.87 9.85 11.86
CA THR A 103 -19.17 9.40 11.34
C THR A 103 -19.61 8.04 11.91
N HIS A 104 -18.65 7.13 12.16
CA HIS A 104 -18.93 5.74 12.56
C HIS A 104 -18.40 5.45 13.96
N ILE A 105 -17.08 5.58 14.20
CA ILE A 105 -16.45 5.20 15.48
C ILE A 105 -16.99 6.05 16.63
N ARG A 106 -17.17 7.35 16.42
CA ARG A 106 -17.78 8.24 17.43
C ARG A 106 -19.21 7.80 17.81
N LYS A 107 -19.99 7.37 16.82
CA LYS A 107 -21.37 6.93 17.02
C LYS A 107 -21.45 5.63 17.83
N ASP A 108 -20.58 4.67 17.50
CA ASP A 108 -20.64 3.33 18.04
C ASP A 108 -19.87 3.19 19.37
N PHE A 109 -18.85 4.04 19.62
CA PHE A 109 -17.90 3.92 20.74
C PHE A 109 -17.63 5.22 21.53
N GLY A 110 -18.29 6.31 21.19
CA GLY A 110 -18.21 7.59 21.90
C GLY A 110 -17.24 8.61 21.29
N GLU A 111 -17.42 9.88 21.67
CA GLU A 111 -16.73 11.02 21.06
C GLU A 111 -15.20 10.93 21.15
N LYS A 112 -14.71 10.53 22.31
CA LYS A 112 -13.28 10.45 22.58
C LYS A 112 -12.60 9.36 21.75
N THR A 113 -13.19 8.17 21.66
CA THR A 113 -12.69 7.08 20.81
C THR A 113 -12.68 7.50 19.35
N GLY A 114 -13.75 8.15 18.87
CA GLY A 114 -13.80 8.66 17.49
C GLY A 114 -12.75 9.72 17.20
N PHE A 115 -12.53 10.66 18.12
CA PHE A 115 -11.49 11.69 17.99
C PHE A 115 -10.09 11.07 17.88
N ILE A 116 -9.76 10.12 18.77
CA ILE A 116 -8.46 9.45 18.78
C ILE A 116 -8.28 8.63 17.50
N PHE A 117 -9.34 7.96 17.02
CA PHE A 117 -9.29 7.23 15.75
C PHE A 117 -8.93 8.15 14.57
N SER A 118 -9.61 9.30 14.44
CA SER A 118 -9.30 10.26 13.38
C SER A 118 -7.88 10.81 13.51
N PHE A 119 -7.42 11.06 14.74
CA PHE A 119 -6.06 11.50 15.00
C PHE A 119 -5.03 10.46 14.57
N LEU A 120 -5.20 9.20 14.95
CA LEU A 120 -4.28 8.13 14.57
C LEU A 120 -4.32 7.86 13.06
N ALA A 121 -5.49 7.87 12.44
CA ALA A 121 -5.65 7.73 11.00
C ALA A 121 -4.99 8.86 10.19
N ALA A 122 -4.73 10.02 10.82
CA ALA A 122 -4.02 11.13 10.22
C ALA A 122 -2.51 11.08 10.47
N PHE A 123 -2.09 10.81 11.73
CA PHE A 123 -0.74 11.08 12.18
C PHE A 123 0.11 9.85 12.48
N LEU A 124 -0.40 8.61 12.38
CA LEU A 124 0.49 7.45 12.38
C LEU A 124 1.46 7.56 11.19
N PRO A 125 2.77 7.32 11.42
CA PRO A 125 3.81 7.53 10.41
C PRO A 125 3.51 6.92 9.04
N GLU A 126 3.04 5.69 8.98
CA GLU A 126 2.76 4.99 7.71
C GLU A 126 1.56 5.56 6.92
N MET A 127 0.64 6.29 7.59
CA MET A 127 -0.59 6.77 6.95
C MET A 127 -0.32 7.78 5.84
N ALA A 128 0.60 8.74 6.06
CA ALA A 128 0.95 9.74 5.05
C ALA A 128 1.67 9.11 3.85
N GLN A 129 2.48 8.08 4.06
CA GLN A 129 3.18 7.34 3.00
C GLN A 129 2.17 6.65 2.07
N TYR A 130 1.32 5.76 2.63
CA TYR A 130 0.37 5.00 1.82
C TYR A 130 -0.82 5.83 1.32
N ALA A 131 -1.02 7.04 1.86
CA ALA A 131 -2.03 7.96 1.33
C ALA A 131 -1.73 8.42 -0.10
N ILE A 132 -0.45 8.58 -0.44
CA ILE A 132 -0.03 9.14 -1.73
C ILE A 132 0.50 8.10 -2.71
N GLU A 133 0.74 6.88 -2.25
CA GLU A 133 1.29 5.81 -3.08
C GLU A 133 0.24 5.33 -4.11
N ILE A 134 0.64 5.28 -5.40
CA ILE A 134 -0.25 4.82 -6.49
C ILE A 134 -0.33 3.30 -6.47
N ARG A 135 -0.81 2.77 -5.33
CA ARG A 135 -1.00 1.34 -5.06
C ARG A 135 -2.31 1.11 -4.29
N MET A 136 -2.75 -0.12 -4.23
CA MET A 136 -4.04 -0.53 -3.67
C MET A 136 -4.17 -0.38 -2.15
N TYR A 137 -3.08 -0.12 -1.42
CA TYR A 137 -3.03 -0.21 0.05
C TYR A 137 -4.03 0.69 0.76
N SER A 138 -4.14 1.96 0.33
CA SER A 138 -5.07 2.93 0.93
C SER A 138 -6.54 2.54 0.75
N TRP A 139 -6.91 1.95 -0.39
CA TRP A 139 -8.25 1.42 -0.63
C TRP A 139 -8.51 0.14 0.16
N ALA A 140 -7.49 -0.72 0.30
CA ALA A 140 -7.60 -1.98 1.02
C ALA A 140 -7.81 -1.77 2.54
N ILE A 141 -7.05 -0.85 3.18
CA ILE A 141 -7.26 -0.52 4.60
C ILE A 141 -8.67 0.04 4.85
N LEU A 142 -9.18 0.91 3.95
CA LEU A 142 -10.52 1.44 4.06
C LEU A 142 -11.57 0.32 3.95
N ALA A 143 -11.45 -0.56 2.96
CA ALA A 143 -12.38 -1.67 2.74
C ALA A 143 -12.43 -2.61 3.95
N VAL A 144 -11.28 -3.04 4.48
CA VAL A 144 -11.19 -3.92 5.66
C VAL A 144 -11.73 -3.22 6.91
N THR A 145 -11.48 -1.91 7.07
CA THR A 145 -11.99 -1.15 8.21
C THR A 145 -13.51 -1.01 8.17
N ILE A 146 -14.08 -0.71 7.00
CA ILE A 146 -15.54 -0.67 6.81
C ILE A 146 -16.13 -2.06 7.08
N LEU A 147 -15.52 -3.12 6.55
CA LEU A 147 -15.95 -4.50 6.79
C LEU A 147 -16.02 -4.81 8.29
N ALA A 148 -14.98 -4.46 9.05
CA ALA A 148 -14.95 -4.68 10.50
C ALA A 148 -16.00 -3.86 11.27
N ILE A 149 -16.21 -2.59 10.89
CA ILE A 149 -17.27 -1.74 11.49
C ILE A 149 -18.64 -2.36 11.26
N TYR A 150 -18.94 -2.79 10.04
CA TYR A 150 -20.23 -3.35 9.72
C TYR A 150 -20.42 -4.77 10.26
N ALA A 151 -19.36 -5.58 10.36
CA ALA A 151 -19.40 -6.83 11.12
C ALA A 151 -19.79 -6.59 12.59
N TYR A 152 -19.19 -5.57 13.26
CA TYR A 152 -19.58 -5.20 14.62
C TYR A 152 -21.05 -4.78 14.70
N ARG A 153 -21.56 -3.94 13.79
CA ARG A 153 -22.96 -3.51 13.76
C ARG A 153 -23.91 -4.68 13.57
N LEU A 154 -23.55 -5.65 12.72
CA LEU A 154 -24.31 -6.88 12.51
C LEU A 154 -24.35 -7.77 13.76
N THR A 155 -23.41 -7.65 14.70
CA THR A 155 -23.56 -8.29 16.02
C THR A 155 -24.67 -7.68 16.87
N LYS A 156 -25.10 -6.46 16.55
CA LYS A 156 -26.15 -5.74 17.28
C LYS A 156 -27.53 -5.92 16.64
N GLU A 157 -27.61 -5.72 15.34
CA GLU A 157 -28.86 -5.65 14.59
C GLU A 157 -28.72 -6.26 13.20
N ASP A 158 -29.74 -7.04 12.76
CA ASP A 158 -29.81 -7.62 11.41
C ASP A 158 -30.46 -6.66 10.42
N ASP A 159 -29.82 -5.49 10.21
CA ASP A 159 -30.26 -4.50 9.23
C ASP A 159 -29.75 -4.83 7.83
N THR A 160 -30.65 -4.79 6.83
CA THR A 160 -30.33 -5.11 5.43
C THR A 160 -29.26 -4.19 4.85
N LYS A 161 -29.29 -2.89 5.20
CA LYS A 161 -28.26 -1.93 4.74
C LYS A 161 -26.87 -2.32 5.26
N ASN A 162 -26.81 -2.72 6.54
CA ASN A 162 -25.55 -3.18 7.14
C ASN A 162 -25.03 -4.43 6.44
N TRP A 163 -25.91 -5.37 6.05
CA TRP A 163 -25.53 -6.56 5.30
C TRP A 163 -24.99 -6.23 3.90
N ILE A 164 -25.64 -5.30 3.18
CA ILE A 164 -25.19 -4.90 1.85
C ILE A 164 -23.79 -4.25 1.92
N ILE A 165 -23.59 -3.31 2.86
CA ILE A 165 -22.29 -2.64 3.00
C ILE A 165 -21.21 -3.64 3.45
N PHE A 166 -21.54 -4.55 4.37
CA PHE A 166 -20.65 -5.64 4.79
C PHE A 166 -20.24 -6.51 3.59
N GLY A 167 -21.18 -6.95 2.77
CA GLY A 167 -20.92 -7.77 1.60
C GLY A 167 -20.05 -7.07 0.55
N LEU A 168 -20.35 -5.79 0.25
CA LEU A 168 -19.56 -4.98 -0.69
C LEU A 168 -18.15 -4.73 -0.17
N ALA A 169 -17.99 -4.39 1.13
CA ALA A 169 -16.69 -4.18 1.73
C ALA A 169 -15.86 -5.47 1.77
N SER A 170 -16.50 -6.62 2.02
CA SER A 170 -15.86 -7.93 1.96
C SER A 170 -15.37 -8.25 0.55
N LEU A 171 -16.23 -8.06 -0.46
CA LEU A 171 -15.87 -8.27 -1.87
C LEU A 171 -14.74 -7.34 -2.33
N ALA A 172 -14.80 -6.06 -1.95
CA ALA A 172 -13.72 -5.11 -2.24
C ALA A 172 -12.40 -5.55 -1.58
N SER A 173 -12.43 -5.99 -0.31
CA SER A 173 -11.24 -6.43 0.40
C SER A 173 -10.53 -7.61 -0.29
N ILE A 174 -11.28 -8.60 -0.78
CA ILE A 174 -10.72 -9.78 -1.44
C ILE A 174 -10.13 -9.47 -2.83
N TYR A 175 -10.66 -8.45 -3.52
CA TYR A 175 -10.20 -8.05 -4.84
C TYR A 175 -9.18 -6.88 -4.83
N LEU A 176 -8.90 -6.29 -3.66
CA LEU A 176 -7.89 -5.24 -3.53
C LEU A 176 -6.52 -5.80 -3.12
N HIS A 177 -6.47 -6.76 -2.19
CA HIS A 177 -5.20 -7.29 -1.68
C HIS A 177 -5.36 -8.67 -1.04
N TYR A 178 -4.36 -9.56 -1.14
CA TYR A 178 -4.45 -10.91 -0.53
C TYR A 178 -4.47 -10.90 1.01
N TYR A 179 -3.84 -9.92 1.67
CA TYR A 179 -4.04 -9.70 3.10
C TYR A 179 -5.47 -9.22 3.41
N GLY A 180 -6.10 -8.50 2.47
CA GLY A 180 -7.51 -8.17 2.52
C GLY A 180 -8.41 -9.40 2.40
N LEU A 181 -8.06 -10.36 1.53
CA LEU A 181 -8.72 -11.67 1.43
C LEU A 181 -8.64 -12.44 2.75
N MET A 182 -7.44 -12.51 3.37
CA MET A 182 -7.27 -13.18 4.68
C MET A 182 -8.11 -12.49 5.77
N ALA A 183 -8.06 -11.16 5.85
CA ALA A 183 -8.83 -10.38 6.82
C ALA A 183 -10.34 -10.56 6.61
N ALA A 184 -10.83 -10.48 5.37
CA ALA A 184 -12.22 -10.68 5.05
C ALA A 184 -12.68 -12.11 5.38
N GLY A 185 -11.89 -13.12 5.04
CA GLY A 185 -12.17 -14.52 5.40
C GLY A 185 -12.33 -14.70 6.91
N LEU A 186 -11.37 -14.18 7.69
CA LEU A 186 -11.41 -14.26 9.16
C LEU A 186 -12.62 -13.52 9.75
N ILE A 187 -12.90 -12.29 9.28
CA ILE A 187 -14.06 -11.51 9.77
C ILE A 187 -15.37 -12.23 9.44
N ASN A 188 -15.52 -12.77 8.23
CA ASN A 188 -16.72 -13.54 7.84
C ASN A 188 -16.88 -14.79 8.73
N VAL A 189 -15.81 -15.57 8.93
CA VAL A 189 -15.83 -16.76 9.79
C VAL A 189 -16.18 -16.41 11.24
N PHE A 190 -15.55 -15.39 11.80
CA PHE A 190 -15.84 -14.97 13.19
C PHE A 190 -17.26 -14.44 13.34
N LEU A 191 -17.79 -13.69 12.38
CA LEU A 191 -19.18 -13.25 12.40
C LEU A 191 -20.13 -14.45 12.28
N LEU A 192 -19.85 -15.42 11.40
CA LEU A 192 -20.64 -16.63 11.26
C LEU A 192 -20.69 -17.43 12.59
N ILE A 193 -19.53 -17.64 13.23
CA ILE A 193 -19.44 -18.33 14.53
C ILE A 193 -20.28 -17.57 15.58
N TYR A 194 -20.16 -16.24 15.64
CA TYR A 194 -20.96 -15.42 16.55
C TYR A 194 -22.46 -15.61 16.33
N LEU A 195 -22.92 -15.57 15.08
CA LEU A 195 -24.32 -15.72 14.71
C LEU A 195 -24.86 -17.12 15.05
N ILE A 196 -24.04 -18.16 14.85
CA ILE A 196 -24.41 -19.56 15.25
C ILE A 196 -24.54 -19.66 16.76
N VAL A 197 -23.55 -19.18 17.53
CA VAL A 197 -23.56 -19.20 19.00
C VAL A 197 -24.78 -18.43 19.57
N LYS A 198 -25.12 -17.30 18.93
CA LYS A 198 -26.27 -16.48 19.29
C LYS A 198 -27.58 -16.98 18.68
N LYS A 199 -27.58 -18.09 17.92
CA LYS A 199 -28.73 -18.68 17.26
C LYS A 199 -29.54 -17.72 16.39
N ARG A 200 -28.84 -16.74 15.72
CA ARG A 200 -29.45 -15.72 14.89
C ARG A 200 -29.69 -16.25 13.46
N LYS A 201 -30.75 -17.03 13.25
CA LYS A 201 -31.05 -17.73 12.00
C LYS A 201 -31.03 -16.81 10.76
N LYS A 202 -31.66 -15.62 10.83
CA LYS A 202 -31.68 -14.66 9.74
C LYS A 202 -30.26 -14.22 9.35
N GLY A 203 -29.46 -13.87 10.34
CA GLY A 203 -28.05 -13.49 10.11
C GLY A 203 -27.23 -14.62 9.50
N ILE A 204 -27.44 -15.89 9.92
CA ILE A 204 -26.76 -17.06 9.35
C ILE A 204 -27.13 -17.21 7.86
N ILE A 205 -28.40 -17.05 7.50
CA ILE A 205 -28.84 -17.12 6.11
C ILE A 205 -28.13 -16.02 5.29
N PHE A 206 -28.11 -14.77 5.78
CA PHE A 206 -27.46 -13.67 5.08
C PHE A 206 -25.97 -13.91 4.87
N ILE A 207 -25.20 -14.26 5.91
CA ILE A 207 -23.74 -14.44 5.79
C ILE A 207 -23.39 -15.62 4.87
N VAL A 208 -24.16 -16.70 4.91
CA VAL A 208 -23.97 -17.84 3.99
C VAL A 208 -24.30 -17.42 2.55
N SER A 209 -25.43 -16.72 2.34
CA SER A 209 -25.80 -16.23 1.01
C SER A 209 -24.74 -15.27 0.43
N PHE A 210 -24.27 -14.31 1.23
CA PHE A 210 -23.17 -13.41 0.81
C PHE A 210 -21.87 -14.17 0.58
N GLY A 211 -21.55 -15.18 1.39
CA GLY A 211 -20.38 -16.04 1.19
C GLY A 211 -20.45 -16.79 -0.15
N VAL A 212 -21.61 -17.33 -0.51
CA VAL A 212 -21.84 -17.96 -1.82
C VAL A 212 -21.68 -16.94 -2.96
N ILE A 213 -22.29 -15.76 -2.85
CA ILE A 213 -22.18 -14.70 -3.86
C ILE A 213 -20.71 -14.27 -4.02
N GLN A 214 -19.98 -14.08 -2.94
CA GLN A 214 -18.55 -13.73 -2.98
C GLN A 214 -17.73 -14.84 -3.60
N GLY A 215 -17.98 -16.10 -3.27
CA GLY A 215 -17.32 -17.26 -3.87
C GLY A 215 -17.56 -17.32 -5.38
N LEU A 216 -18.81 -17.18 -5.82
CA LEU A 216 -19.16 -17.13 -7.25
C LEU A 216 -18.51 -15.93 -7.97
N ALA A 217 -18.51 -14.76 -7.33
CA ALA A 217 -17.86 -13.58 -7.88
C ALA A 217 -16.34 -13.74 -7.99
N TYR A 218 -15.70 -14.51 -7.11
CA TYR A 218 -14.25 -14.75 -7.11
C TYR A 218 -13.81 -15.89 -8.07
N LEU A 219 -14.73 -16.80 -8.46
CA LEU A 219 -14.40 -17.92 -9.34
C LEU A 219 -13.63 -17.53 -10.61
N PRO A 220 -14.00 -16.45 -11.33
CA PRO A 220 -13.26 -16.06 -12.52
C PRO A 220 -11.79 -15.70 -12.24
N TRP A 221 -11.50 -15.17 -11.02
CA TRP A 221 -10.15 -14.81 -10.63
C TRP A 221 -9.33 -15.99 -10.08
N LEU A 222 -9.96 -17.10 -9.74
CA LEU A 222 -9.31 -18.23 -9.08
C LEU A 222 -8.16 -18.84 -9.91
N VAL A 223 -8.28 -18.84 -11.25
CA VAL A 223 -7.21 -19.31 -12.14
C VAL A 223 -5.99 -18.39 -12.03
N ASN A 224 -6.20 -17.07 -12.10
CA ASN A 224 -5.12 -16.10 -11.94
C ASN A 224 -4.50 -16.18 -10.53
N PHE A 225 -5.32 -16.35 -9.50
CA PHE A 225 -4.83 -16.56 -8.13
C PHE A 225 -3.91 -17.79 -8.04
N ALA A 226 -4.29 -18.91 -8.67
CA ALA A 226 -3.47 -20.12 -8.68
C ALA A 226 -2.14 -19.89 -9.43
N THR A 227 -2.15 -19.19 -10.55
CA THR A 227 -0.94 -18.79 -11.30
C THR A 227 -0.02 -17.93 -10.44
N GLN A 228 -0.57 -16.88 -9.81
CA GLN A 228 0.17 -15.99 -8.93
C GLN A 228 0.76 -16.74 -7.72
N LEU A 229 -0.01 -17.65 -7.12
CA LEU A 229 0.46 -18.50 -6.02
C LEU A 229 1.62 -19.40 -6.44
N SER A 230 1.55 -19.97 -7.65
CA SER A 230 2.64 -20.77 -8.23
C SER A 230 3.91 -19.94 -8.44
N ASN A 231 3.77 -18.74 -9.01
CA ASN A 231 4.89 -17.82 -9.23
C ASN A 231 5.58 -17.43 -7.91
N VAL A 232 4.79 -17.08 -6.88
CA VAL A 232 5.32 -16.75 -5.55
C VAL A 232 5.99 -17.95 -4.89
N SER A 233 5.44 -19.16 -5.02
CA SER A 233 6.02 -20.37 -4.44
C SER A 233 7.31 -20.83 -5.14
N GLY A 234 7.49 -20.48 -6.41
CA GLY A 234 8.71 -20.75 -7.18
C GLY A 234 9.92 -19.88 -6.82
N GLY A 235 9.71 -18.81 -6.07
CA GLY A 235 10.72 -17.88 -5.59
C GLY A 235 10.15 -16.47 -5.53
N PHE A 236 10.14 -15.86 -4.35
CA PHE A 236 9.64 -14.51 -4.13
C PHE A 236 10.75 -13.63 -3.56
N TRP A 237 10.78 -12.36 -3.95
CA TRP A 237 11.82 -11.43 -3.54
C TRP A 237 11.81 -11.08 -2.03
N ILE A 238 10.69 -11.38 -1.31
CA ILE A 238 10.58 -11.13 0.12
C ILE A 238 11.33 -12.22 0.88
N GLY A 239 12.46 -11.84 1.48
CA GLY A 239 13.23 -12.71 2.38
C GLY A 239 12.81 -12.55 3.83
N PHE A 240 13.00 -13.61 4.63
CA PHE A 240 12.95 -13.53 6.09
C PHE A 240 14.36 -13.24 6.64
N SER A 241 14.50 -12.19 7.44
CA SER A 241 15.76 -11.82 8.10
C SER A 241 15.50 -11.54 9.59
N PHE A 242 16.23 -12.27 10.46
CA PHE A 242 16.19 -12.01 11.90
C PHE A 242 17.36 -11.08 12.30
N PRO A 243 17.13 -10.06 13.12
CA PRO A 243 15.88 -9.65 13.79
C PRO A 243 15.00 -8.67 12.99
N LYS A 244 15.39 -8.28 11.76
CA LYS A 244 14.76 -7.22 10.97
C LYS A 244 13.27 -7.48 10.73
N THR A 245 12.90 -8.64 10.15
CA THR A 245 11.50 -8.93 9.82
C THR A 245 10.56 -8.89 11.04
N PRO A 246 10.87 -9.53 12.20
CA PRO A 246 10.06 -9.35 13.40
C PRO A 246 9.93 -7.90 13.86
N MET A 247 11.00 -7.10 13.81
CA MET A 247 10.97 -5.69 14.18
C MET A 247 10.07 -4.89 13.23
N GLU A 248 10.16 -5.12 11.92
CA GLU A 248 9.28 -4.48 10.93
C GLU A 248 7.80 -4.81 11.17
N LEU A 249 7.47 -6.08 11.43
CA LEU A 249 6.09 -6.49 11.68
C LEU A 249 5.51 -5.91 12.98
N LEU A 250 6.34 -5.70 14.00
CA LEU A 250 5.92 -5.15 15.29
C LEU A 250 5.79 -3.63 15.28
N SER A 251 6.61 -2.94 14.50
CA SER A 251 6.76 -1.48 14.59
C SER A 251 6.37 -0.72 13.33
N SER A 252 5.90 -1.37 12.27
CA SER A 252 5.59 -0.72 10.98
C SER A 252 4.72 0.53 11.14
N GLN A 253 3.71 0.49 12.01
CA GLN A 253 2.80 1.61 12.24
C GLN A 253 3.50 2.87 12.79
N LEU A 254 4.61 2.69 13.52
CA LEU A 254 5.40 3.77 14.12
C LEU A 254 6.70 4.06 13.35
N ALA A 255 7.18 3.12 12.55
CA ALA A 255 8.40 3.27 11.76
C ALA A 255 8.20 4.15 10.52
N GLY A 256 7.09 3.95 9.78
CA GLY A 256 6.79 4.70 8.57
C GLY A 256 7.87 4.59 7.48
N TYR A 257 8.16 5.70 6.82
CA TYR A 257 9.16 5.81 5.75
C TYR A 257 10.58 5.81 6.32
N VAL A 258 11.17 4.62 6.50
CA VAL A 258 12.53 4.46 7.02
C VAL A 258 13.46 4.02 5.87
N LYS A 259 14.35 4.91 5.47
CA LYS A 259 15.41 4.64 4.48
C LYS A 259 16.60 3.89 5.11
N THR A 260 16.38 2.76 5.77
CA THR A 260 17.49 2.01 6.32
C THR A 260 17.59 0.64 5.69
N SER A 261 18.74 0.35 5.12
CA SER A 261 19.10 -0.99 4.65
C SER A 261 19.28 -1.98 5.81
N ASP A 262 19.53 -1.47 7.02
CA ASP A 262 19.74 -2.23 8.23
C ASP A 262 18.59 -2.06 9.25
N TYR A 263 18.62 -2.84 10.31
CA TYR A 263 17.59 -2.82 11.36
C TYR A 263 17.79 -1.72 12.41
N THR A 264 18.87 -0.93 12.34
CA THR A 264 19.19 0.08 13.39
C THR A 264 18.14 1.20 13.41
N GLY A 265 17.63 1.61 12.25
CA GLY A 265 16.55 2.59 12.15
C GLY A 265 15.21 2.10 12.72
N LEU A 266 15.05 0.78 12.93
CA LEU A 266 13.85 0.18 13.50
C LEU A 266 13.91 0.06 15.03
N LEU A 267 15.07 0.27 15.67
CA LEU A 267 15.22 0.09 17.12
C LEU A 267 14.27 0.98 17.92
N VAL A 268 14.27 2.28 17.66
CA VAL A 268 13.41 3.24 18.38
C VAL A 268 11.92 2.96 18.13
N PRO A 269 11.43 2.85 16.88
CA PRO A 269 10.03 2.46 16.63
C PRO A 269 9.64 1.14 17.28
N THR A 270 10.52 0.14 17.30
CA THR A 270 10.25 -1.16 17.94
C THR A 270 10.10 -1.05 19.44
N VAL A 271 10.98 -0.31 20.12
CA VAL A 271 10.86 -0.07 21.58
C VAL A 271 9.55 0.63 21.88
N LEU A 272 9.22 1.71 21.16
CA LEU A 272 7.97 2.45 21.35
C LEU A 272 6.74 1.58 21.07
N ALA A 273 6.79 0.69 20.06
CA ALA A 273 5.72 -0.26 19.79
C ALA A 273 5.54 -1.26 20.93
N LEU A 274 6.63 -1.82 21.45
CA LEU A 274 6.58 -2.73 22.61
C LEU A 274 6.04 -2.05 23.87
N GLU A 275 6.43 -0.80 24.14
CA GLU A 275 5.88 0.00 25.24
C GLU A 275 4.37 0.24 25.06
N LEU A 276 3.92 0.57 23.84
CA LEU A 276 2.51 0.74 23.55
C LEU A 276 1.73 -0.57 23.71
N TYR A 277 2.27 -1.71 23.24
CA TYR A 277 1.65 -3.01 23.45
C TYR A 277 1.57 -3.38 24.94
N ALA A 278 2.64 -3.17 25.70
CA ALA A 278 2.64 -3.41 27.15
C ALA A 278 1.60 -2.52 27.86
N TYR A 279 1.50 -1.25 27.49
CA TYR A 279 0.48 -0.33 27.97
C TYR A 279 -0.94 -0.85 27.65
N MET A 280 -1.19 -1.27 26.41
CA MET A 280 -2.49 -1.80 26.00
C MET A 280 -2.86 -3.08 26.77
N ILE A 281 -1.91 -3.98 26.98
CA ILE A 281 -2.10 -5.21 27.77
C ILE A 281 -2.47 -4.85 29.23
N TYR A 282 -1.71 -3.95 29.84
CA TYR A 282 -1.97 -3.49 31.20
C TYR A 282 -3.35 -2.86 31.35
N LYS A 283 -3.73 -1.95 30.46
CA LYS A 283 -5.07 -1.31 30.47
C LYS A 283 -6.18 -2.30 30.18
N THR A 284 -5.97 -3.23 29.28
CA THR A 284 -6.93 -4.31 29.00
C THR A 284 -7.18 -5.17 30.24
N TYR A 285 -6.13 -5.55 30.97
CA TYR A 285 -6.26 -6.25 32.23
C TYR A 285 -7.04 -5.44 33.28
N LYS A 286 -6.71 -4.16 33.45
CA LYS A 286 -7.38 -3.23 34.37
C LYS A 286 -8.89 -3.13 34.07
N TYR A 287 -9.26 -2.91 32.79
CA TYR A 287 -10.64 -2.76 32.39
C TYR A 287 -11.41 -4.09 32.42
N ALA A 288 -10.73 -5.20 32.11
CA ALA A 288 -11.34 -6.53 32.27
C ALA A 288 -11.65 -6.85 33.75
N LYS A 289 -10.75 -6.49 34.68
CA LYS A 289 -10.99 -6.63 36.13
C LYS A 289 -12.16 -5.76 36.59
N ALA A 290 -12.35 -4.59 35.99
CA ALA A 290 -13.49 -3.70 36.21
C ALA A 290 -14.78 -4.18 35.50
N LYS A 291 -14.76 -5.37 34.85
CA LYS A 291 -15.90 -5.97 34.12
C LYS A 291 -16.43 -5.09 32.99
N GLU A 292 -15.58 -4.24 32.38
CA GLU A 292 -15.97 -3.44 31.25
C GLU A 292 -16.13 -4.28 29.98
N ASN A 293 -17.05 -3.84 29.11
CA ASN A 293 -17.23 -4.50 27.82
C ASN A 293 -16.08 -4.17 26.86
N LEU A 294 -15.27 -5.18 26.56
CA LEU A 294 -14.11 -5.11 25.68
C LEU A 294 -14.28 -5.92 24.39
N ASN A 295 -15.50 -6.38 24.08
CA ASN A 295 -15.72 -7.33 22.98
C ASN A 295 -15.22 -6.77 21.63
N ALA A 296 -15.58 -5.53 21.27
CA ALA A 296 -15.16 -4.94 20.02
C ALA A 296 -13.60 -4.84 19.92
N PHE A 297 -12.95 -4.42 21.00
CA PHE A 297 -11.51 -4.41 21.12
C PHE A 297 -10.90 -5.79 20.94
N LYS A 298 -11.41 -6.79 21.66
CA LYS A 298 -10.92 -8.17 21.57
C LYS A 298 -11.02 -8.70 20.14
N TRP A 299 -12.15 -8.51 19.47
CA TRP A 299 -12.33 -8.95 18.10
C TRP A 299 -11.36 -8.26 17.13
N SER A 300 -11.15 -6.95 17.28
CA SER A 300 -10.20 -6.20 16.47
C SER A 300 -8.77 -6.75 16.61
N VAL A 301 -8.32 -6.98 17.87
CA VAL A 301 -7.00 -7.54 18.17
C VAL A 301 -6.87 -8.98 17.66
N ILE A 302 -7.90 -9.82 17.87
CA ILE A 302 -7.91 -11.21 17.39
C ILE A 302 -7.76 -11.25 15.86
N VAL A 303 -8.55 -10.48 15.12
CA VAL A 303 -8.47 -10.46 13.65
C VAL A 303 -7.09 -9.99 13.21
N TYR A 304 -6.58 -8.88 13.77
CA TYR A 304 -5.27 -8.34 13.44
C TYR A 304 -4.15 -9.39 13.58
N PHE A 305 -4.04 -10.02 14.75
CA PHE A 305 -3.01 -11.03 14.98
C PHE A 305 -3.28 -12.34 14.24
N SER A 306 -4.55 -12.69 13.97
CA SER A 306 -4.88 -13.87 13.16
C SER A 306 -4.43 -13.71 11.70
N VAL A 307 -4.46 -12.49 11.13
CA VAL A 307 -3.89 -12.23 9.80
C VAL A 307 -2.38 -12.43 9.80
N ILE A 308 -1.68 -11.94 10.83
CA ILE A 308 -0.22 -12.18 10.96
C ILE A 308 0.07 -13.67 11.09
N LEU A 309 -0.68 -14.38 11.93
CA LEU A 309 -0.53 -15.81 12.11
C LEU A 309 -0.81 -16.58 10.82
N ALA A 310 -1.85 -16.21 10.07
CA ALA A 310 -2.15 -16.80 8.77
C ALA A 310 -1.00 -16.60 7.78
N ALA A 311 -0.43 -15.39 7.74
CA ALA A 311 0.73 -15.11 6.89
C ALA A 311 1.97 -15.93 7.29
N ILE A 312 2.21 -16.14 8.60
CA ILE A 312 3.28 -17.03 9.09
C ILE A 312 3.03 -18.47 8.65
N VAL A 313 1.81 -18.98 8.83
CA VAL A 313 1.45 -20.35 8.43
C VAL A 313 1.62 -20.54 6.93
N ILE A 314 1.14 -19.61 6.12
CA ILE A 314 1.31 -19.65 4.66
C ILE A 314 2.79 -19.61 4.29
N THR A 315 3.60 -18.75 4.89
CA THR A 315 5.06 -18.69 4.69
C THR A 315 5.72 -20.05 4.94
N VAL A 316 5.36 -20.71 6.05
CA VAL A 316 5.91 -22.04 6.39
C VAL A 316 5.47 -23.10 5.38
N LEU A 317 4.19 -23.11 5.01
CA LEU A 317 3.63 -24.09 4.06
C LEU A 317 4.21 -23.93 2.65
N MET A 318 4.38 -22.69 2.18
CA MET A 318 4.94 -22.39 0.86
C MET A 318 6.47 -22.46 0.82
N LYS A 319 7.14 -22.49 1.97
CA LYS A 319 8.60 -22.36 2.10
C LYS A 319 9.16 -21.09 1.45
N THR A 320 8.32 -20.09 1.28
CA THR A 320 8.63 -18.79 0.69
C THR A 320 7.97 -17.69 1.52
N SER A 321 8.73 -16.67 1.92
CA SER A 321 8.21 -15.64 2.81
C SER A 321 7.23 -14.72 2.08
N ILE A 322 6.08 -14.51 2.71
CA ILE A 322 5.13 -13.46 2.37
C ILE A 322 5.01 -12.42 3.51
N LEU A 323 5.90 -12.52 4.52
CA LEU A 323 5.92 -11.65 5.68
C LEU A 323 6.57 -10.32 5.32
N TYR A 324 5.76 -9.35 4.98
CA TYR A 324 6.22 -8.01 4.62
C TYR A 324 5.38 -6.95 5.34
N TYR A 325 6.02 -6.03 6.04
CA TYR A 325 5.36 -5.03 6.87
C TYR A 325 4.33 -4.19 6.08
N ARG A 326 4.63 -3.86 4.82
CA ARG A 326 3.74 -3.12 3.92
C ARG A 326 2.38 -3.80 3.77
N TYR A 327 2.34 -5.12 3.74
CA TYR A 327 1.10 -5.88 3.59
C TYR A 327 0.22 -5.83 4.86
N LEU A 328 0.82 -5.60 6.04
CA LEU A 328 0.07 -5.39 7.28
C LEU A 328 -0.70 -4.07 7.29
N PHE A 329 -0.30 -3.09 6.48
CA PHE A 329 -1.04 -1.83 6.37
C PHE A 329 -2.52 -2.04 6.07
N VAL A 330 -2.87 -3.06 5.31
CA VAL A 330 -4.26 -3.42 4.96
C VAL A 330 -5.13 -3.65 6.20
N VAL A 331 -4.56 -4.11 7.32
CA VAL A 331 -5.26 -4.36 8.59
C VAL A 331 -4.95 -3.31 9.67
N THR A 332 -4.16 -2.29 9.38
CA THR A 332 -3.81 -1.21 10.33
C THR A 332 -5.04 -0.46 10.86
N GLY A 333 -6.16 -0.42 10.11
CA GLY A 333 -7.41 0.14 10.61
C GLY A 333 -7.93 -0.54 11.88
N LEU A 334 -7.70 -1.86 12.03
CA LEU A 334 -8.02 -2.62 13.25
C LEU A 334 -7.09 -2.25 14.41
N TYR A 335 -5.81 -2.04 14.12
CA TYR A 335 -4.83 -1.55 15.10
C TYR A 335 -5.19 -0.14 15.59
N ILE A 336 -5.47 0.79 14.68
CA ILE A 336 -5.92 2.15 14.99
C ILE A 336 -7.15 2.10 15.90
N PHE A 337 -8.15 1.25 15.56
CA PHE A 337 -9.33 1.10 16.38
C PHE A 337 -9.01 0.56 17.79
N ALA A 338 -8.16 -0.46 17.90
CA ALA A 338 -7.79 -1.06 19.17
C ALA A 338 -7.11 -0.03 20.10
N VAL A 339 -6.13 0.73 19.60
CA VAL A 339 -5.48 1.80 20.35
C VAL A 339 -6.48 2.88 20.74
N SER A 340 -7.33 3.31 19.80
CA SER A 340 -8.34 4.36 20.03
C SER A 340 -9.37 3.94 21.08
N PHE A 341 -9.76 2.67 21.11
CA PHE A 341 -10.74 2.13 22.05
C PHE A 341 -10.18 2.15 23.48
N ILE A 342 -8.95 1.72 23.68
CA ILE A 342 -8.29 1.71 25.01
C ILE A 342 -8.06 3.14 25.51
N LEU A 343 -7.48 4.02 24.66
CA LEU A 343 -7.25 5.43 25.02
C LEU A 343 -8.60 6.18 25.20
N GLY A 344 -9.63 5.82 24.46
CA GLY A 344 -10.98 6.37 24.63
C GLY A 344 -11.56 6.14 26.01
N LYS A 345 -11.25 5.01 26.65
CA LYS A 345 -11.65 4.66 28.03
C LYS A 345 -10.78 5.29 29.12
N GLU A 346 -9.56 5.70 28.76
CA GLU A 346 -8.62 6.27 29.71
C GLU A 346 -9.09 7.64 30.24
N GLN A 347 -8.96 7.88 31.55
CA GLN A 347 -9.33 9.13 32.21
C GLN A 347 -8.12 10.06 32.41
N ASN A 348 -6.92 9.51 32.45
CA ASN A 348 -5.70 10.27 32.62
C ASN A 348 -5.35 11.02 31.33
N LYS A 349 -5.62 12.31 31.31
CA LYS A 349 -5.35 13.18 30.16
C LYS A 349 -3.85 13.25 29.81
N ILE A 350 -2.96 13.13 30.81
CA ILE A 350 -1.51 13.20 30.57
C ILE A 350 -1.07 11.98 29.76
N GLU A 351 -1.51 10.77 30.12
CA GLU A 351 -1.19 9.56 29.36
C GLU A 351 -1.64 9.68 27.91
N ILE A 352 -2.89 10.13 27.68
CA ILE A 352 -3.44 10.28 26.32
C ILE A 352 -2.64 11.29 25.52
N ILE A 353 -2.41 12.48 26.08
CA ILE A 353 -1.68 13.56 25.41
C ILE A 353 -0.25 13.11 25.09
N SER A 354 0.44 12.45 26.04
CA SER A 354 1.81 11.96 25.82
C SER A 354 1.88 10.98 24.67
N ILE A 355 1.01 9.95 24.63
CA ILE A 355 0.99 8.95 23.55
C ILE A 355 0.67 9.62 22.20
N LEU A 356 -0.36 10.45 22.14
CA LEU A 356 -0.74 11.14 20.90
C LEU A 356 0.34 12.12 20.43
N SER A 357 1.03 12.81 21.36
CA SER A 357 2.13 13.71 21.01
C SER A 357 3.34 12.96 20.43
N ILE A 358 3.71 11.81 21.00
CA ILE A 358 4.78 10.98 20.46
C ILE A 358 4.43 10.54 19.03
N ILE A 359 3.21 10.04 18.82
CA ILE A 359 2.75 9.61 17.48
C ILE A 359 2.75 10.78 16.50
N ALA A 360 2.26 11.96 16.90
CA ALA A 360 2.29 13.14 16.05
C ALA A 360 3.71 13.58 15.69
N ILE A 361 4.64 13.58 16.66
CA ILE A 361 6.04 13.91 16.41
C ILE A 361 6.66 12.94 15.41
N LEU A 362 6.46 11.64 15.60
CA LEU A 362 6.95 10.62 14.67
C LEU A 362 6.32 10.77 13.28
N GLY A 363 5.00 10.99 13.20
CA GLY A 363 4.30 11.18 11.93
C GLY A 363 4.75 12.43 11.18
N VAL A 364 4.90 13.56 11.88
CA VAL A 364 5.38 14.81 11.28
C VAL A 364 6.85 14.67 10.82
N TYR A 365 7.71 14.12 11.66
CA TYR A 365 9.11 13.88 11.34
C TYR A 365 9.25 13.01 10.08
N ASN A 366 8.51 11.91 10.06
CA ASN A 366 8.52 10.96 8.96
C ASN A 366 8.00 11.58 7.64
N ASN A 367 6.90 12.35 7.73
CA ASN A 367 6.35 13.04 6.56
C ASN A 367 7.34 14.09 6.01
N ILE A 368 8.05 14.83 6.87
CA ILE A 368 9.09 15.78 6.44
C ILE A 368 10.22 15.09 5.67
N ILE A 369 10.71 13.93 6.16
CA ILE A 369 11.76 13.17 5.48
C ILE A 369 11.24 12.66 4.13
N MET A 370 10.08 12.04 4.11
CA MET A 370 9.44 11.54 2.90
C MET A 370 9.25 12.66 1.85
N MET A 371 8.78 13.83 2.28
CA MET A 371 8.57 14.97 1.36
C MET A 371 9.86 15.48 0.74
N LYS A 372 11.00 15.44 1.45
CA LYS A 372 12.31 15.83 0.86
C LYS A 372 12.65 14.95 -0.34
N ASP A 373 12.35 13.65 -0.26
CA ASP A 373 12.60 12.72 -1.36
C ASP A 373 11.55 12.83 -2.45
N ASN A 374 10.26 12.94 -2.08
CA ASN A 374 9.15 13.06 -3.01
C ASN A 374 9.27 14.28 -3.93
N TYR A 375 9.73 15.40 -3.40
CA TYR A 375 9.87 16.66 -4.15
C TYR A 375 11.28 16.91 -4.70
N ASP A 376 12.18 15.93 -4.57
CA ASP A 376 13.51 16.04 -5.16
C ASP A 376 13.44 15.91 -6.69
N CYS A 377 14.09 16.83 -7.39
CA CYS A 377 14.02 16.91 -8.85
C CYS A 377 15.00 15.97 -9.56
N SER A 378 15.93 15.29 -8.85
CA SER A 378 16.91 14.41 -9.45
C SER A 378 16.29 13.27 -10.27
N ASN A 379 15.09 12.80 -9.87
CA ASN A 379 14.35 11.77 -10.62
C ASN A 379 13.92 12.21 -12.02
N GLN A 380 13.82 13.51 -12.26
CA GLN A 380 13.39 14.05 -13.56
C GLN A 380 14.57 14.24 -14.53
N GLU A 381 15.81 14.26 -14.04
CA GLU A 381 17.00 14.51 -14.86
C GLU A 381 17.22 13.44 -15.94
N PRO A 382 17.11 12.13 -15.66
CA PRO A 382 17.23 11.09 -16.70
C PRO A 382 16.19 11.26 -17.80
N MET A 383 14.94 11.57 -17.43
CA MET A 383 13.84 11.78 -18.36
C MET A 383 14.07 13.01 -19.23
N LYS A 384 14.49 14.11 -18.62
CA LYS A 384 14.80 15.35 -19.33
C LYS A 384 15.94 15.13 -20.34
N TYR A 385 16.99 14.44 -19.92
CA TYR A 385 18.13 14.13 -20.79
C TYR A 385 17.71 13.29 -22.00
N LEU A 386 16.91 12.22 -21.80
CA LEU A 386 16.41 11.41 -22.90
C LEU A 386 15.48 12.21 -23.82
N ASN A 387 14.53 12.99 -23.27
CA ASN A 387 13.61 13.81 -24.06
C ASN A 387 14.32 14.83 -24.94
N GLU A 388 15.45 15.39 -24.49
CA GLU A 388 16.27 16.35 -25.24
C GLU A 388 17.18 15.70 -26.25
N SER A 389 17.53 14.41 -26.08
CA SER A 389 18.60 13.74 -26.81
C SER A 389 18.09 12.68 -27.81
N VAL A 390 16.98 11.99 -27.52
CA VAL A 390 16.41 10.95 -28.39
C VAL A 390 15.81 11.59 -29.63
N LYS A 391 16.16 11.04 -30.82
CA LYS A 391 15.66 11.48 -32.12
C LYS A 391 14.65 10.49 -32.68
N GLU A 392 13.88 10.97 -33.66
CA GLU A 392 12.97 10.09 -34.42
C GLU A 392 13.79 8.97 -35.11
N GLY A 393 13.34 7.75 -34.95
CA GLY A 393 13.99 6.53 -35.45
C GLY A 393 15.03 5.92 -34.47
N ASP A 394 15.33 6.55 -33.35
CA ASP A 394 16.16 5.94 -32.31
C ASP A 394 15.40 4.79 -31.62
N THR A 395 16.15 3.79 -31.18
CA THR A 395 15.62 2.69 -30.36
C THR A 395 16.06 2.87 -28.92
N ILE A 396 15.14 2.77 -27.95
CA ILE A 396 15.45 2.80 -26.52
C ILE A 396 15.34 1.38 -25.97
N VAL A 397 16.40 0.88 -25.33
CA VAL A 397 16.46 -0.44 -24.70
C VAL A 397 16.73 -0.28 -23.21
N TYR A 398 15.92 -0.90 -22.37
CA TYR A 398 16.03 -0.85 -20.92
C TYR A 398 16.60 -2.16 -20.38
N ALA A 399 17.71 -2.10 -19.68
CA ALA A 399 18.38 -3.29 -19.11
C ALA A 399 18.09 -3.49 -17.63
N ASP A 400 17.81 -2.40 -16.89
CA ASP A 400 17.43 -2.46 -15.49
C ASP A 400 15.92 -2.45 -15.34
N PHE A 401 15.34 -3.57 -14.86
CA PHE A 401 13.91 -3.68 -14.64
C PHE A 401 13.39 -2.72 -13.56
N GLY A 402 14.20 -2.38 -12.56
CA GLY A 402 13.80 -1.46 -11.50
C GLY A 402 13.68 -0.03 -12.02
N GLY A 403 14.82 0.62 -12.24
CA GLY A 403 14.90 1.99 -12.73
C GLY A 403 14.44 2.13 -14.18
N GLY A 404 14.82 1.19 -15.06
CA GLY A 404 14.43 1.19 -16.47
C GLY A 404 12.90 1.22 -16.66
N SER A 405 12.13 0.51 -15.85
CA SER A 405 10.66 0.54 -15.90
C SER A 405 10.07 1.91 -15.53
N VAL A 406 10.73 2.63 -14.61
CA VAL A 406 10.33 4.01 -14.24
C VAL A 406 10.52 4.97 -15.42
N VAL A 407 11.59 4.77 -16.18
CA VAL A 407 11.84 5.53 -17.41
C VAL A 407 10.85 5.11 -18.49
N ALA A 408 10.71 3.81 -18.75
CA ALA A 408 9.88 3.25 -19.82
C ALA A 408 8.43 3.73 -19.77
N VAL A 409 7.81 3.79 -18.60
CA VAL A 409 6.41 4.23 -18.44
C VAL A 409 6.20 5.69 -18.85
N GLN A 410 7.25 6.51 -18.80
CA GLN A 410 7.18 7.93 -19.19
C GLN A 410 7.40 8.12 -20.70
N PHE A 411 7.99 7.13 -21.37
CA PHE A 411 8.18 7.06 -22.83
C PHE A 411 7.24 6.04 -23.49
N ALA A 412 6.10 5.76 -22.90
CA ALA A 412 5.20 4.68 -23.32
C ALA A 412 4.54 4.88 -24.70
N ASP A 413 4.62 6.06 -25.30
CA ASP A 413 4.20 6.29 -26.69
C ASP A 413 5.18 5.66 -27.69
N ASN A 414 6.42 5.40 -27.27
CA ASN A 414 7.44 4.69 -28.02
C ASN A 414 7.31 3.19 -27.76
N GLN A 415 7.84 2.37 -28.67
CA GLN A 415 7.96 0.95 -28.43
C GLN A 415 8.97 0.70 -27.29
N VAL A 416 8.55 -0.11 -26.32
CA VAL A 416 9.33 -0.40 -25.11
C VAL A 416 10.06 -1.73 -25.28
N TYR A 417 11.38 -1.71 -25.23
CA TYR A 417 12.24 -2.90 -25.31
C TYR A 417 12.96 -3.12 -24.00
N PHE A 418 12.73 -4.28 -23.34
CA PHE A 418 13.50 -4.69 -22.18
C PHE A 418 14.53 -5.75 -22.58
N TYR A 419 15.80 -5.54 -22.25
CA TYR A 419 16.82 -6.57 -22.39
C TYR A 419 16.63 -7.62 -21.30
N ASN A 420 16.32 -8.86 -21.70
CA ASN A 420 16.11 -9.97 -20.79
C ASN A 420 17.19 -11.03 -20.96
N LYS A 421 18.23 -10.97 -20.13
CA LYS A 421 19.33 -11.93 -20.10
C LYS A 421 18.90 -13.28 -19.51
N ASP A 422 18.07 -13.26 -18.48
CA ASP A 422 17.86 -14.39 -17.57
C ASP A 422 16.53 -15.13 -17.81
N ASN A 423 15.79 -14.74 -18.87
CA ASN A 423 14.50 -15.32 -19.23
C ASN A 423 13.55 -15.44 -18.02
N TRP A 424 13.39 -14.35 -17.29
CA TRP A 424 12.54 -14.32 -16.10
C TRP A 424 11.10 -14.59 -16.50
N GLY A 425 10.46 -15.59 -15.86
CA GLY A 425 9.08 -16.00 -16.13
C GLY A 425 7.99 -14.98 -15.79
N VAL A 426 8.33 -13.70 -15.77
CA VAL A 426 7.45 -12.56 -15.51
C VAL A 426 7.24 -11.65 -16.72
N GLU A 427 7.64 -12.10 -17.91
CA GLU A 427 7.52 -11.31 -19.15
C GLU A 427 6.12 -10.74 -19.36
N GLU A 428 5.09 -11.55 -19.11
CA GLU A 428 3.71 -11.11 -19.24
C GLU A 428 3.34 -9.97 -18.27
N ALA A 429 3.90 -9.94 -17.06
CA ALA A 429 3.68 -8.84 -16.13
C ALA A 429 4.33 -7.54 -16.59
N TYR A 430 5.46 -7.59 -17.28
CA TYR A 430 6.16 -6.39 -17.77
C TYR A 430 5.46 -5.70 -18.93
N ARG A 431 4.53 -6.35 -19.60
CA ARG A 431 3.63 -5.71 -20.58
C ARG A 431 2.85 -4.55 -19.96
N ALA A 432 2.77 -4.48 -18.65
CA ALA A 432 2.14 -3.37 -17.94
C ALA A 432 2.80 -2.01 -18.24
N PHE A 433 4.11 -1.96 -18.48
CA PHE A 433 4.83 -0.68 -18.59
C PHE A 433 4.59 0.10 -19.89
N GLY A 434 3.98 -0.51 -20.90
CA GLY A 434 3.59 0.20 -22.11
C GLY A 434 2.70 -0.65 -23.03
N PRO A 435 1.73 -0.05 -23.74
CA PRO A 435 0.86 -0.75 -24.67
C PRO A 435 1.60 -1.29 -25.91
N ASN A 436 2.71 -0.65 -26.31
CA ASN A 436 3.56 -1.02 -27.44
C ASN A 436 4.83 -1.68 -26.93
N TYR A 437 4.73 -2.92 -26.50
CA TYR A 437 5.73 -3.56 -25.72
C TYR A 437 6.29 -4.81 -26.41
N GLU A 438 7.61 -4.85 -26.59
CA GLU A 438 8.35 -6.08 -26.85
C GLU A 438 9.29 -6.34 -25.67
N VAL A 439 9.00 -7.37 -24.92
CA VAL A 439 9.93 -7.93 -23.94
C VAL A 439 10.92 -8.85 -24.62
N ALA A 440 12.01 -9.05 -23.93
CA ALA A 440 13.02 -10.01 -24.31
C ALA A 440 13.72 -9.66 -25.61
N VAL A 441 14.21 -8.43 -25.65
CA VAL A 441 15.24 -8.10 -26.61
C VAL A 441 16.49 -8.88 -26.24
N THR A 442 16.89 -9.75 -27.13
CA THR A 442 18.11 -10.53 -27.00
C THR A 442 19.31 -9.81 -27.65
N LYS A 443 20.50 -10.32 -27.42
CA LYS A 443 21.71 -9.84 -28.10
C LYS A 443 21.60 -9.94 -29.64
N ASP A 444 20.81 -10.91 -30.14
CA ASP A 444 20.58 -11.04 -31.59
C ASP A 444 19.67 -9.92 -32.14
N PHE A 445 18.67 -9.48 -31.38
CA PHE A 445 17.90 -8.28 -31.73
C PHE A 445 18.84 -7.07 -31.86
N ILE A 446 19.70 -6.83 -30.88
CA ILE A 446 20.66 -5.72 -30.88
C ILE A 446 21.59 -5.81 -32.08
N LYS A 447 22.14 -6.98 -32.42
CA LYS A 447 22.95 -7.21 -33.61
C LYS A 447 22.25 -6.84 -34.90
N ASN A 448 20.95 -7.15 -35.01
CA ASN A 448 20.16 -6.92 -36.21
C ASN A 448 19.55 -5.50 -36.28
N CYS A 449 19.57 -4.75 -35.19
CA CYS A 449 19.12 -3.38 -35.16
C CYS A 449 20.09 -2.50 -35.96
N SER A 450 19.52 -1.66 -36.86
CA SER A 450 20.29 -0.71 -37.67
C SER A 450 20.28 0.72 -37.13
N ASN A 451 19.37 0.99 -36.18
CA ASN A 451 19.16 2.31 -35.61
C ASN A 451 20.20 2.62 -34.52
N ARG A 452 20.34 3.90 -34.17
CA ARG A 452 21.00 4.29 -32.94
C ARG A 452 20.25 3.71 -31.75
N ILE A 453 20.96 3.25 -30.73
CA ILE A 453 20.39 2.67 -29.53
C ILE A 453 20.73 3.57 -28.34
N TRP A 454 19.69 4.00 -27.65
CA TRP A 454 19.78 4.52 -26.29
C TRP A 454 19.60 3.36 -25.32
N PHE A 455 20.64 3.04 -24.57
CA PHE A 455 20.64 1.95 -23.60
C PHE A 455 20.55 2.53 -22.19
N VAL A 456 19.46 2.20 -21.49
CA VAL A 456 19.19 2.63 -20.13
C VAL A 456 19.52 1.48 -19.18
N ASP A 457 20.65 1.61 -18.51
CA ASP A 457 21.24 0.60 -17.65
C ASP A 457 21.34 1.09 -16.20
N ASN A 458 21.80 0.23 -15.29
CA ASN A 458 22.11 0.59 -13.90
C ASN A 458 23.55 1.07 -13.79
N ALA A 459 23.79 2.22 -13.10
CA ALA A 459 25.12 2.78 -13.00
C ALA A 459 26.09 1.94 -12.14
N TYR A 460 25.58 1.20 -11.15
CA TYR A 460 26.42 0.37 -10.28
C TYR A 460 26.64 -1.06 -10.81
N ASN A 461 25.65 -1.60 -11.54
CA ASN A 461 25.65 -2.99 -12.01
C ASN A 461 25.39 -3.02 -13.52
N SER A 462 26.19 -2.28 -14.29
CA SER A 462 26.03 -2.16 -15.74
C SER A 462 26.33 -3.47 -16.46
N VAL A 463 25.44 -3.85 -17.38
CA VAL A 463 25.58 -5.00 -18.27
C VAL A 463 25.96 -4.56 -19.70
N THR A 464 26.17 -3.28 -19.94
CA THR A 464 26.38 -2.68 -21.26
C THR A 464 27.51 -3.35 -22.06
N ASP A 465 28.69 -3.53 -21.47
CA ASP A 465 29.84 -4.12 -22.16
C ASP A 465 29.52 -5.56 -22.59
N GLU A 466 28.92 -6.36 -21.74
CA GLU A 466 28.51 -7.74 -22.04
C GLU A 466 27.45 -7.80 -23.17
N VAL A 467 26.48 -6.89 -23.14
CA VAL A 467 25.39 -6.84 -24.11
C VAL A 467 25.91 -6.44 -25.49
N PHE A 468 26.78 -5.45 -25.57
CA PHE A 468 27.21 -4.87 -26.83
C PHE A 468 28.51 -5.46 -27.42
N GLU A 469 29.24 -6.29 -26.67
CA GLU A 469 30.41 -7.00 -27.17
C GLU A 469 30.10 -7.82 -28.45
N GLY A 470 30.80 -7.55 -29.54
CA GLY A 470 30.65 -8.27 -30.82
C GLY A 470 29.36 -7.95 -31.58
N THR A 471 28.64 -6.85 -31.23
CA THR A 471 27.44 -6.40 -31.96
C THR A 471 27.71 -5.41 -33.07
N GLY A 472 28.91 -4.83 -33.12
CA GLY A 472 29.30 -3.77 -34.06
C GLY A 472 28.90 -2.36 -33.60
N TYR A 473 28.28 -2.21 -32.47
CA TYR A 473 27.96 -0.91 -31.87
C TYR A 473 29.15 -0.33 -31.11
N ASN A 474 29.34 0.99 -31.26
CA ASN A 474 30.33 1.76 -30.53
C ASN A 474 29.65 2.77 -29.61
N LYS A 475 30.20 2.96 -28.42
CA LYS A 475 29.71 3.95 -27.46
C LYS A 475 30.09 5.37 -27.96
N VAL A 476 29.05 6.21 -28.14
CA VAL A 476 29.18 7.61 -28.55
C VAL A 476 29.15 8.55 -27.35
N SER A 477 28.25 8.31 -26.41
CA SER A 477 28.14 9.09 -25.19
C SER A 477 27.65 8.23 -24.03
N GLU A 478 27.98 8.64 -22.81
CA GLU A 478 27.57 7.99 -21.58
C GLU A 478 27.32 9.06 -20.50
N LYS A 479 26.26 8.90 -19.74
CA LYS A 479 25.96 9.79 -18.61
C LYS A 479 25.30 9.02 -17.49
N ASP A 480 25.80 9.20 -16.26
CA ASP A 480 25.26 8.63 -15.05
C ASP A 480 24.37 9.63 -14.33
N PHE A 481 23.26 9.10 -13.72
CA PHE A 481 22.32 9.86 -12.91
C PHE A 481 22.04 9.11 -11.63
N PHE A 482 21.87 9.84 -10.52
CA PHE A 482 21.54 9.30 -9.21
C PHE A 482 20.37 10.07 -8.63
N THR A 483 19.33 9.35 -8.23
CA THR A 483 18.09 9.95 -7.76
C THR A 483 17.92 9.75 -6.27
N LYS A 484 17.21 10.67 -5.59
CA LYS A 484 16.93 10.55 -4.16
C LYS A 484 15.61 9.82 -3.87
N TYR A 485 14.64 9.92 -4.78
CA TYR A 485 13.40 9.19 -4.64
C TYR A 485 13.65 7.73 -5.02
N HIS A 486 13.55 6.83 -4.04
CA HIS A 486 13.87 5.40 -4.16
C HIS A 486 15.30 5.04 -4.60
N ASP A 487 16.25 5.98 -4.52
CA ASP A 487 17.69 5.76 -4.71
C ASP A 487 18.06 5.00 -6.00
N TYR A 488 17.40 5.34 -7.13
CA TYR A 488 17.76 4.78 -8.43
C TYR A 488 19.07 5.35 -8.93
N SER A 489 19.83 4.49 -9.65
CA SER A 489 21.01 4.87 -10.39
C SER A 489 20.84 4.50 -11.85
N TYR A 490 21.04 5.44 -12.74
CA TYR A 490 20.92 5.24 -14.19
C TYR A 490 22.24 5.48 -14.88
N LYS A 491 22.58 4.60 -15.83
CA LYS A 491 23.61 4.79 -16.81
C LYS A 491 22.94 4.85 -18.18
N ILE A 492 22.93 6.02 -18.80
CA ILE A 492 22.30 6.23 -20.11
C ILE A 492 23.39 6.37 -21.15
N ILE A 493 23.36 5.50 -22.16
CA ILE A 493 24.40 5.35 -23.14
C ILE A 493 23.80 5.48 -24.54
N LEU A 494 24.43 6.30 -25.40
CA LEU A 494 24.14 6.31 -26.82
C LEU A 494 25.16 5.42 -27.55
N LEU A 495 24.65 4.52 -28.39
CA LEU A 495 25.43 3.57 -29.15
C LEU A 495 25.08 3.69 -30.65
N GLU A 496 26.10 3.68 -31.51
CA GLU A 496 26.00 3.75 -32.98
C GLU A 496 26.89 2.68 -33.62
N LYS A 497 26.47 2.18 -34.80
CA LYS A 497 27.27 1.26 -35.62
C LYS A 497 28.30 2.00 -36.48
#